data_1dd7c8462ba7e45d5f3b59f5f480710e
#
_entry.id   1dd7c8462ba7e45d5f3b59f5f480710e
#
_cell.length_a   1.000
_cell.length_b   1.000
_cell.length_c   1.000
_cell.angle_alpha   90.00
_cell.angle_beta   90.00
_cell.angle_gamma   90.00
#
_symmetry.space_group_name_H-M   'P 1'
#
loop_
_entity.id
_entity.type
_entity.pdbx_description
1 polymer ?
#
loop_
_entity_poly.entity_id
_entity_poly.type
_entity_poly.pdbx_seq_one_letter_code
_entity_poly.pdbx_strand_id
1 'polypeptide(L)'
;MGKRSFKRDNSGQVIIVTALLVALLLLSTALYVMEVEKEVPTAAAESDAFAGYKQSARSTLISALANATDGGNSGILGTDLSELKTAIISHSYQALLTIDYNALNSSGYQNGFLISWGANGQGISSAYATFALASSSPSATSNLEYAINVTSAVNLSGNYQQLNDTTKQANLTVNILNEGKAALAQNFTFSYQNATDWIQVDSPSTTSFGNGTYAVSFTAETPQLNDPLVVSVLCQDQRGIFVGANLTCTST
;
A
#
# COMPACT_ATOMS: atom_id res chain seq x y z
N MET A 1 -90.86 33.71 -33.81
CA MET A 1 -89.44 33.37 -34.15
C MET A 1 -88.59 33.68 -32.94
N GLY A 2 -88.26 32.68 -32.13
CA GLY A 2 -87.45 32.87 -30.92
C GLY A 2 -85.93 32.73 -31.23
N LYS A 3 -85.18 33.76 -30.96
CA LYS A 3 -83.72 33.72 -31.02
C LYS A 3 -83.21 32.91 -29.83
N ARG A 4 -82.61 31.73 -30.06
CA ARG A 4 -81.82 31.01 -29.08
C ARG A 4 -80.51 31.71 -28.90
N SER A 5 -80.20 32.30 -27.73
CA SER A 5 -78.92 32.82 -27.31
C SER A 5 -78.03 31.65 -26.93
N PHE A 6 -77.03 31.38 -27.68
CA PHE A 6 -75.92 30.44 -27.28
C PHE A 6 -75.12 31.09 -26.18
N LYS A 7 -75.35 30.65 -24.95
CA LYS A 7 -74.45 31.00 -23.81
C LYS A 7 -73.10 30.33 -24.05
N ARG A 8 -72.09 31.12 -24.29
CA ARG A 8 -70.74 30.65 -24.52
C ARG A 8 -70.25 30.06 -23.20
N ASP A 9 -70.15 28.73 -23.12
CA ASP A 9 -69.66 28.03 -21.97
C ASP A 9 -68.15 28.09 -21.95
N ASN A 10 -67.58 28.96 -21.08
CA ASN A 10 -66.12 29.13 -20.94
C ASN A 10 -65.50 28.14 -19.99
N SER A 11 -66.28 27.22 -19.38
CA SER A 11 -65.76 26.25 -18.40
C SER A 11 -64.74 25.29 -19.01
N GLY A 12 -64.92 24.90 -20.29
CA GLY A 12 -63.93 24.05 -20.99
C GLY A 12 -62.59 24.72 -21.22
N GLN A 13 -62.60 26.05 -21.50
CA GLN A 13 -61.37 26.80 -21.69
C GLN A 13 -60.54 26.90 -20.38
N VAL A 14 -61.22 27.11 -19.25
CA VAL A 14 -60.58 27.18 -17.94
C VAL A 14 -59.89 25.84 -17.58
N ILE A 15 -60.57 24.74 -17.86
CA ILE A 15 -60.01 23.39 -17.59
C ILE A 15 -58.77 23.14 -18.44
N ILE A 16 -58.77 23.51 -19.73
CA ILE A 16 -57.63 23.32 -20.61
C ILE A 16 -56.43 24.19 -20.15
N VAL A 17 -56.69 25.45 -19.78
CA VAL A 17 -55.61 26.34 -19.29
C VAL A 17 -55.04 25.85 -17.96
N THR A 18 -55.89 25.38 -17.05
CA THR A 18 -55.44 24.80 -15.75
C THR A 18 -54.64 23.53 -15.96
N ALA A 19 -55.08 22.64 -16.85
CA ALA A 19 -54.32 21.42 -17.18
C ALA A 19 -52.93 21.76 -17.81
N LEU A 20 -52.87 22.76 -18.67
CA LEU A 20 -51.61 23.20 -19.27
C LEU A 20 -50.65 23.83 -18.24
N LEU A 21 -51.15 24.62 -17.30
CA LEU A 21 -50.37 25.18 -16.21
C LEU A 21 -49.80 24.08 -15.28
N VAL A 22 -50.61 23.08 -14.92
CA VAL A 22 -50.18 21.94 -14.11
C VAL A 22 -49.13 21.12 -14.86
N ALA A 23 -49.30 20.87 -16.17
CA ALA A 23 -48.33 20.14 -16.97
C ALA A 23 -47.00 20.89 -17.08
N LEU A 24 -47.01 22.22 -17.24
CA LEU A 24 -45.80 23.08 -17.25
C LEU A 24 -45.10 23.05 -15.88
N LEU A 25 -45.87 23.10 -14.79
CA LEU A 25 -45.32 23.03 -13.43
C LEU A 25 -44.64 21.66 -13.17
N LEU A 26 -45.26 20.56 -13.58
CA LEU A 26 -44.72 19.22 -13.46
C LEU A 26 -43.45 19.07 -14.35
N LEU A 27 -43.46 19.62 -15.57
CA LEU A 27 -42.31 19.58 -16.45
C LEU A 27 -41.12 20.39 -15.87
N SER A 28 -41.42 21.60 -15.33
CA SER A 28 -40.35 22.43 -14.72
C SER A 28 -39.77 21.79 -13.46
N THR A 29 -40.60 21.15 -12.62
CA THR A 29 -40.10 20.42 -11.45
C THR A 29 -39.29 19.17 -11.85
N ALA A 30 -39.69 18.45 -12.89
CA ALA A 30 -38.97 17.30 -13.41
C ALA A 30 -37.60 17.71 -13.98
N LEU A 31 -37.56 18.83 -14.75
CA LEU A 31 -36.29 19.37 -15.25
C LEU A 31 -35.39 19.87 -14.11
N TYR A 32 -35.94 20.52 -13.10
CA TYR A 32 -35.20 20.98 -11.93
C TYR A 32 -34.60 19.80 -11.14
N VAL A 33 -35.38 18.72 -10.93
CA VAL A 33 -34.88 17.51 -10.26
C VAL A 33 -33.77 16.85 -11.07
N MET A 34 -33.93 16.74 -12.41
CA MET A 34 -32.87 16.21 -13.29
C MET A 34 -31.61 17.06 -13.29
N GLU A 35 -31.73 18.38 -13.15
CA GLU A 35 -30.60 19.30 -13.10
C GLU A 35 -29.90 19.23 -11.75
N VAL A 36 -30.67 19.15 -10.65
CA VAL A 36 -30.13 18.95 -9.30
C VAL A 36 -29.45 17.57 -9.16
N GLU A 37 -29.99 16.51 -9.77
CA GLU A 37 -29.34 15.19 -9.77
C GLU A 37 -28.04 15.17 -10.59
N LYS A 38 -27.92 16.03 -11.61
CA LYS A 38 -26.65 16.22 -12.35
C LYS A 38 -25.62 17.06 -11.60
N GLU A 39 -26.07 17.96 -10.73
CA GLU A 39 -25.19 18.87 -9.97
C GLU A 39 -24.77 18.32 -8.61
N VAL A 40 -25.27 17.16 -8.18
CA VAL A 40 -24.71 16.44 -7.04
C VAL A 40 -23.62 15.47 -7.58
N PRO A 41 -22.37 15.92 -7.77
CA PRO A 41 -21.25 15.00 -7.68
C PRO A 41 -21.33 14.52 -6.24
N THR A 42 -21.81 13.34 -6.05
CA THR A 42 -21.94 12.74 -4.74
C THR A 42 -20.59 12.81 -4.06
N ALA A 43 -20.53 13.42 -2.88
CA ALA A 43 -19.34 13.37 -2.01
C ALA A 43 -18.83 11.91 -1.85
N ALA A 44 -19.68 10.93 -2.09
CA ALA A 44 -19.35 9.51 -2.25
C ALA A 44 -18.48 9.20 -3.47
N ALA A 45 -18.73 9.78 -4.64
CA ALA A 45 -17.93 9.52 -5.85
C ALA A 45 -16.53 10.14 -5.77
N GLU A 46 -16.39 11.31 -5.14
CA GLU A 46 -15.07 11.90 -4.85
C GLU A 46 -14.32 11.07 -3.79
N SER A 47 -15.00 10.61 -2.75
CA SER A 47 -14.45 9.72 -1.72
C SER A 47 -13.90 8.43 -2.33
N ASP A 48 -14.62 7.81 -3.27
CA ASP A 48 -14.20 6.58 -3.93
C ASP A 48 -13.02 6.82 -4.89
N ALA A 49 -12.98 7.95 -5.59
CA ALA A 49 -11.84 8.32 -6.44
C ALA A 49 -10.58 8.54 -5.61
N PHE A 50 -10.66 9.27 -4.48
CA PHE A 50 -9.52 9.45 -3.58
C PHE A 50 -9.05 8.14 -2.94
N ALA A 51 -9.96 7.22 -2.60
CA ALA A 51 -9.61 5.90 -2.12
C ALA A 51 -8.83 5.10 -3.18
N GLY A 52 -9.26 5.16 -4.43
CA GLY A 52 -8.56 4.56 -5.57
C GLY A 52 -7.14 5.11 -5.78
N TYR A 53 -6.97 6.43 -5.68
CA TYR A 53 -5.64 7.05 -5.79
C TYR A 53 -4.72 6.66 -4.65
N LYS A 54 -5.22 6.61 -3.43
CA LYS A 54 -4.46 6.16 -2.25
C LYS A 54 -4.02 4.70 -2.40
N GLN A 55 -4.90 3.84 -2.89
CA GLN A 55 -4.57 2.43 -3.14
C GLN A 55 -3.52 2.29 -4.24
N SER A 56 -3.63 3.05 -5.34
CA SER A 56 -2.64 3.05 -6.42
C SER A 56 -1.28 3.55 -5.93
N ALA A 57 -1.25 4.64 -5.16
CA ALA A 57 -0.03 5.15 -4.55
C ALA A 57 0.61 4.12 -3.61
N ARG A 58 -0.18 3.42 -2.78
CA ARG A 58 0.32 2.35 -1.93
C ARG A 58 0.93 1.20 -2.74
N SER A 59 0.27 0.78 -3.82
CA SER A 59 0.78 -0.29 -4.70
C SER A 59 2.08 0.12 -5.38
N THR A 60 2.21 1.39 -5.78
CA THR A 60 3.44 1.95 -6.34
C THR A 60 4.58 1.89 -5.33
N LEU A 61 4.36 2.30 -4.06
CA LEU A 61 5.37 2.20 -3.02
C LEU A 61 5.80 0.75 -2.76
N ILE A 62 4.85 -0.20 -2.75
CA ILE A 62 5.15 -1.62 -2.57
C ILE A 62 6.03 -2.13 -3.72
N SER A 63 5.65 -1.85 -4.97
CA SER A 63 6.40 -2.27 -6.15
C SER A 63 7.80 -1.67 -6.19
N ALA A 64 7.93 -0.36 -5.92
CA ALA A 64 9.21 0.33 -5.88
C ALA A 64 10.12 -0.22 -4.77
N LEU A 65 9.57 -0.49 -3.57
CA LEU A 65 10.33 -1.07 -2.45
C LEU A 65 10.77 -2.50 -2.76
N ALA A 66 9.89 -3.32 -3.36
CA ALA A 66 10.25 -4.66 -3.78
C ALA A 66 11.41 -4.65 -4.80
N ASN A 67 11.35 -3.77 -5.80
CA ASN A 67 12.43 -3.57 -6.77
C ASN A 67 13.73 -3.12 -6.10
N ALA A 68 13.68 -2.10 -5.23
CA ALA A 68 14.86 -1.56 -4.55
C ALA A 68 15.53 -2.58 -3.63
N THR A 69 14.74 -3.43 -2.95
CA THR A 69 15.26 -4.47 -2.05
C THR A 69 15.77 -5.71 -2.77
N ASP A 70 15.39 -5.92 -4.03
CA ASP A 70 15.92 -6.97 -4.92
C ASP A 70 17.17 -6.53 -5.72
N GLY A 71 17.85 -5.47 -5.28
CA GLY A 71 19.04 -4.95 -5.93
C GLY A 71 18.77 -3.98 -7.08
N GLY A 72 17.58 -3.47 -7.22
CA GLY A 72 17.19 -2.48 -8.22
C GLY A 72 17.65 -1.05 -7.92
N ASN A 73 17.15 -0.10 -8.71
CA ASN A 73 17.57 1.30 -8.62
C ASN A 73 16.96 2.00 -7.40
N SER A 74 17.77 2.63 -6.57
CA SER A 74 17.34 3.43 -5.41
C SER A 74 16.51 4.70 -5.78
N GLY A 75 16.53 5.13 -7.04
CA GLY A 75 15.72 6.26 -7.54
C GLY A 75 14.37 5.84 -8.12
N ILE A 76 14.04 4.54 -8.17
CA ILE A 76 12.84 4.01 -8.84
C ILE A 76 11.54 4.61 -8.30
N LEU A 77 11.44 4.87 -6.99
CA LEU A 77 10.24 5.42 -6.38
C LEU A 77 9.83 6.77 -6.98
N GLY A 78 10.81 7.67 -7.21
CA GLY A 78 10.53 8.97 -7.84
C GLY A 78 10.02 8.82 -9.27
N THR A 79 10.57 7.88 -10.03
CA THR A 79 10.13 7.56 -11.40
C THR A 79 8.71 7.02 -11.40
N ASP A 80 8.44 5.98 -10.60
CA ASP A 80 7.13 5.33 -10.52
C ASP A 80 6.03 6.28 -10.03
N LEU A 81 6.34 7.17 -9.06
CA LEU A 81 5.40 8.19 -8.59
C LEU A 81 5.13 9.26 -9.66
N SER A 82 6.13 9.61 -10.48
CA SER A 82 5.94 10.53 -11.61
C SER A 82 5.04 9.93 -12.68
N GLU A 83 5.21 8.65 -12.99
CA GLU A 83 4.37 7.90 -13.93
C GLU A 83 2.94 7.79 -13.39
N LEU A 84 2.78 7.45 -12.10
CA LEU A 84 1.47 7.43 -11.44
C LEU A 84 0.76 8.78 -11.52
N LYS A 85 1.48 9.89 -11.22
CA LYS A 85 0.96 11.25 -11.35
C LYS A 85 0.44 11.51 -12.77
N THR A 86 1.24 11.17 -13.77
CA THR A 86 0.88 11.35 -15.18
C THR A 86 -0.35 10.52 -15.56
N ALA A 87 -0.40 9.25 -15.13
CA ALA A 87 -1.53 8.37 -15.38
C ALA A 87 -2.83 8.90 -14.76
N ILE A 88 -2.80 9.33 -13.50
CA ILE A 88 -3.98 9.85 -12.81
C ILE A 88 -4.48 11.14 -13.49
N ILE A 89 -3.59 12.08 -13.81
CA ILE A 89 -3.97 13.33 -14.47
C ILE A 89 -4.58 13.06 -15.87
N SER A 90 -4.02 12.13 -16.63
CA SER A 90 -4.50 11.79 -17.97
C SER A 90 -5.89 11.15 -18.00
N HIS A 91 -6.32 10.52 -16.89
CA HIS A 91 -7.63 9.89 -16.75
C HIS A 91 -8.69 10.77 -16.06
N SER A 92 -8.30 11.96 -15.60
CA SER A 92 -9.19 12.87 -14.87
C SER A 92 -9.87 13.87 -15.85
N TYR A 93 -10.93 13.43 -16.53
CA TYR A 93 -11.61 14.24 -17.56
C TYR A 93 -12.60 15.30 -17.02
N GLN A 94 -12.99 15.25 -15.75
CA GLN A 94 -14.11 16.05 -15.22
C GLN A 94 -13.73 17.15 -14.23
N ALA A 95 -12.49 17.14 -13.73
CA ALA A 95 -12.02 18.14 -12.77
C ALA A 95 -10.57 18.50 -13.03
N LEU A 96 -10.19 19.73 -12.68
CA LEU A 96 -8.79 20.12 -12.63
C LEU A 96 -8.17 19.42 -11.42
N LEU A 97 -7.45 18.31 -11.64
CA LEU A 97 -6.77 17.56 -10.61
C LEU A 97 -5.28 17.89 -10.59
N THR A 98 -4.78 18.32 -9.45
CA THR A 98 -3.34 18.44 -9.19
C THR A 98 -2.92 17.40 -8.16
N ILE A 99 -1.79 16.75 -8.44
CA ILE A 99 -1.20 15.76 -7.55
C ILE A 99 0.26 16.12 -7.37
N ASP A 100 0.66 16.28 -6.12
CA ASP A 100 2.05 16.43 -5.73
C ASP A 100 2.43 15.32 -4.77
N TYR A 101 3.68 14.87 -4.86
CA TYR A 101 4.24 13.87 -3.98
C TYR A 101 5.64 14.28 -3.53
N ASN A 102 6.02 13.82 -2.36
CA ASN A 102 7.37 14.00 -1.85
C ASN A 102 7.86 12.70 -1.21
N ALA A 103 8.87 12.09 -1.82
CA ALA A 103 9.61 10.97 -1.24
C ALA A 103 10.46 11.49 -0.07
N LEU A 104 10.38 10.84 1.09
CA LEU A 104 11.06 11.30 2.29
C LEU A 104 12.58 11.25 2.12
N ASN A 105 13.25 12.39 2.32
CA ASN A 105 14.69 12.49 2.44
C ASN A 105 15.04 13.10 3.81
N SER A 106 15.27 12.25 4.78
CA SER A 106 15.65 12.65 6.15
C SER A 106 16.57 11.58 6.75
N SER A 107 17.00 11.75 8.00
CA SER A 107 17.88 10.76 8.66
C SER A 107 17.30 9.34 8.57
N GLY A 108 17.99 8.47 7.88
CA GLY A 108 17.61 7.07 7.63
C GLY A 108 16.89 6.81 6.31
N TYR A 109 16.17 7.78 5.73
CA TYR A 109 15.53 7.64 4.42
C TYR A 109 16.33 8.33 3.32
N GLN A 110 16.57 7.61 2.22
CA GLN A 110 17.16 8.14 0.99
C GLN A 110 16.20 7.85 -0.17
N ASN A 111 15.81 8.91 -0.90
CA ASN A 111 14.83 8.79 -2.00
C ASN A 111 13.54 8.06 -1.62
N GLY A 112 13.09 8.24 -0.36
CA GLY A 112 11.89 7.60 0.17
C GLY A 112 12.10 6.18 0.70
N PHE A 113 13.31 5.61 0.65
CA PHE A 113 13.61 4.27 1.17
C PHE A 113 14.46 4.31 2.43
N LEU A 114 14.12 3.43 3.37
CA LEU A 114 14.94 3.03 4.51
C LEU A 114 15.16 1.52 4.41
N ILE A 115 16.38 1.09 4.09
CA ILE A 115 16.78 -0.30 4.07
C ILE A 115 17.88 -0.46 5.10
N SER A 116 17.60 -1.15 6.20
CA SER A 116 18.55 -1.39 7.29
C SER A 116 18.43 -2.85 7.74
N TRP A 117 19.43 -3.64 7.33
CA TRP A 117 19.52 -5.07 7.67
C TRP A 117 20.62 -5.21 8.72
N GLY A 118 20.20 -5.09 9.97
CA GLY A 118 21.10 -4.93 11.11
C GLY A 118 21.69 -6.23 11.64
N ALA A 119 22.74 -6.09 12.48
CA ALA A 119 23.50 -7.19 13.06
C ALA A 119 22.94 -7.75 14.37
N ASN A 120 21.86 -7.15 14.92
CA ASN A 120 21.28 -7.52 16.22
C ASN A 120 19.97 -8.30 16.08
N GLY A 121 19.82 -9.06 15.02
CA GLY A 121 18.61 -9.82 14.72
C GLY A 121 17.43 -8.99 14.25
N GLN A 122 17.61 -7.72 13.94
CA GLN A 122 16.53 -6.84 13.47
C GLN A 122 16.85 -6.31 12.08
N GLY A 123 15.87 -6.39 11.19
CA GLY A 123 15.93 -5.82 9.86
C GLY A 123 14.66 -5.10 9.50
N ILE A 124 14.80 -4.05 8.69
CA ILE A 124 13.68 -3.25 8.20
C ILE A 124 13.93 -2.84 6.75
N SER A 125 12.89 -2.92 5.95
CA SER A 125 12.78 -2.35 4.61
C SER A 125 11.50 -1.52 4.56
N SER A 126 11.61 -0.22 4.29
CA SER A 126 10.49 0.72 4.34
C SER A 126 10.53 1.69 3.17
N ALA A 127 9.34 2.05 2.65
CA ALA A 127 9.15 3.14 1.70
C ALA A 127 8.15 4.16 2.26
N TYR A 128 8.50 5.44 2.16
CA TYR A 128 7.66 6.52 2.70
C TYR A 128 7.55 7.66 1.69
N ALA A 129 6.31 8.10 1.43
CA ALA A 129 6.02 9.30 0.66
C ALA A 129 4.79 10.03 1.20
N THR A 130 4.77 11.36 1.05
CA THR A 130 3.61 12.21 1.29
C THR A 130 2.98 12.61 -0.04
N PHE A 131 1.67 12.79 -0.03
CA PHE A 131 0.86 13.14 -1.19
C PHE A 131 -0.04 14.32 -0.86
N ALA A 132 -0.14 15.26 -1.79
CA ALA A 132 -1.11 16.34 -1.76
C ALA A 132 -1.94 16.27 -3.06
N LEU A 133 -3.24 16.04 -2.91
CA LEU A 133 -4.19 16.03 -4.01
C LEU A 133 -5.12 17.23 -3.87
N ALA A 134 -5.25 18.01 -4.94
CA ALA A 134 -6.24 19.09 -5.02
C ALA A 134 -7.11 18.87 -6.26
N SER A 135 -8.41 18.86 -6.06
CA SER A 135 -9.42 18.79 -7.10
C SER A 135 -10.22 20.07 -7.11
N SER A 136 -10.38 20.68 -8.28
CA SER A 136 -11.20 21.88 -8.46
C SER A 136 -12.22 21.64 -9.55
N SER A 137 -13.49 21.82 -9.20
CA SER A 137 -14.63 21.82 -10.11
C SER A 137 -15.38 23.15 -10.01
N PRO A 138 -16.29 23.51 -10.93
CA PRO A 138 -17.06 24.74 -10.85
C PRO A 138 -17.88 24.89 -9.57
N SER A 139 -18.23 23.78 -8.91
CA SER A 139 -19.10 23.72 -7.73
C SER A 139 -18.35 23.46 -6.42
N ALA A 140 -17.11 22.91 -6.46
CA ALA A 140 -16.38 22.53 -5.25
C ALA A 140 -14.87 22.50 -5.47
N THR A 141 -14.12 22.78 -4.39
CA THR A 141 -12.68 22.57 -4.32
C THR A 141 -12.42 21.62 -3.15
N SER A 142 -11.66 20.55 -3.39
CA SER A 142 -11.32 19.56 -2.39
C SER A 142 -9.80 19.40 -2.33
N ASN A 143 -9.25 19.41 -1.11
CA ASN A 143 -7.82 19.18 -0.85
C ASN A 143 -7.67 17.99 0.08
N LEU A 144 -6.78 17.07 -0.26
CA LEU A 144 -6.46 15.90 0.56
C LEU A 144 -4.94 15.78 0.69
N GLU A 145 -4.46 15.78 1.92
CA GLU A 145 -3.07 15.48 2.25
C GLU A 145 -3.00 14.17 3.04
N TYR A 146 -2.09 13.30 2.67
CA TYR A 146 -1.86 12.03 3.38
C TYR A 146 -0.44 11.54 3.19
N ALA A 147 -0.02 10.66 4.10
CA ALA A 147 1.25 9.95 4.01
C ALA A 147 1.01 8.45 3.86
N ILE A 148 1.87 7.79 3.12
CA ILE A 148 1.90 6.34 3.02
C ILE A 148 3.27 5.86 3.49
N ASN A 149 3.23 4.90 4.42
CA ASN A 149 4.39 4.15 4.86
C ASN A 149 4.14 2.67 4.56
N VAL A 150 5.03 2.07 3.78
CA VAL A 150 5.05 0.63 3.52
C VAL A 150 6.28 0.08 4.21
N THR A 151 6.10 -0.92 5.07
CA THR A 151 7.21 -1.48 5.86
C THR A 151 7.13 -3.00 5.88
N SER A 152 8.27 -3.64 5.67
CA SER A 152 8.51 -5.05 6.00
C SER A 152 9.65 -5.11 7.01
N ALA A 153 9.45 -5.85 8.10
CA ALA A 153 10.45 -6.00 9.15
C ALA A 153 10.62 -7.47 9.51
N VAL A 154 11.84 -7.84 9.92
CA VAL A 154 12.17 -9.17 10.42
C VAL A 154 12.86 -9.05 11.77
N ASN A 155 12.42 -9.89 12.71
CA ASN A 155 13.12 -10.12 13.97
C ASN A 155 13.62 -11.57 14.01
N LEU A 156 14.93 -11.71 14.10
CA LEU A 156 15.64 -12.97 14.19
C LEU A 156 16.18 -13.13 15.62
N SER A 157 15.88 -14.23 16.25
CA SER A 157 16.44 -14.61 17.55
C SER A 157 16.82 -16.09 17.54
N GLY A 158 17.72 -16.51 18.39
CA GLY A 158 18.09 -17.93 18.46
C GLY A 158 19.37 -18.19 19.22
N ASN A 159 19.65 -19.47 19.33
CA ASN A 159 20.81 -20.02 20.00
C ASN A 159 21.40 -21.16 19.17
N TYR A 160 22.54 -21.66 19.58
CA TYR A 160 23.12 -22.86 19.02
C TYR A 160 23.50 -23.86 20.10
N GLN A 161 23.46 -25.15 19.77
CA GLN A 161 24.00 -26.27 20.56
C GLN A 161 25.25 -26.76 19.86
N GLN A 162 26.33 -26.94 20.61
CA GLN A 162 27.55 -27.57 20.12
C GLN A 162 27.31 -29.07 19.97
N LEU A 163 27.51 -29.63 18.78
CA LEU A 163 27.42 -31.06 18.52
C LEU A 163 28.78 -31.74 18.59
N ASN A 164 29.83 -31.10 18.06
CA ASN A 164 31.22 -31.52 18.13
C ASN A 164 32.14 -30.31 17.92
N ASP A 165 33.45 -30.53 17.79
CA ASP A 165 34.46 -29.46 17.75
C ASP A 165 34.26 -28.47 16.61
N THR A 166 33.62 -28.86 15.50
CA THR A 166 33.44 -28.01 14.31
C THR A 166 31.99 -27.87 13.90
N THR A 167 31.06 -28.57 14.54
CA THR A 167 29.66 -28.62 14.10
C THR A 167 28.71 -28.09 15.18
N LYS A 168 27.85 -27.17 14.81
CA LYS A 168 26.85 -26.53 15.67
C LYS A 168 25.45 -26.72 15.10
N GLN A 169 24.49 -27.01 15.95
CA GLN A 169 23.05 -27.01 15.61
C GLN A 169 22.48 -25.65 15.94
N ALA A 170 22.10 -24.87 14.92
CA ALA A 170 21.38 -23.62 15.09
C ALA A 170 19.89 -23.88 15.32
N ASN A 171 19.29 -23.15 16.28
CA ASN A 171 17.86 -23.12 16.53
C ASN A 171 17.41 -21.67 16.56
N LEU A 172 16.65 -21.27 15.55
CA LEU A 172 16.29 -19.87 15.28
C LEU A 172 14.77 -19.68 15.34
N THR A 173 14.36 -18.50 15.74
CA THR A 173 12.99 -18.02 15.60
C THR A 173 13.00 -16.76 14.74
N VAL A 174 12.20 -16.76 13.68
CA VAL A 174 12.03 -15.63 12.75
C VAL A 174 10.62 -15.10 12.87
N ASN A 175 10.46 -13.80 13.15
CA ASN A 175 9.18 -13.13 13.15
C ASN A 175 9.16 -12.08 12.04
N ILE A 176 8.10 -12.09 11.20
CA ILE A 176 7.92 -11.17 10.09
C ILE A 176 6.74 -10.27 10.38
N LEU A 177 6.93 -8.98 10.12
CA LEU A 177 5.94 -7.95 10.37
C LEU A 177 5.79 -7.06 9.13
N ASN A 178 4.55 -6.82 8.71
CA ASN A 178 4.21 -5.81 7.71
C ASN A 178 3.41 -4.69 8.40
N GLU A 179 3.89 -3.45 8.31
CA GLU A 179 3.33 -2.30 9.04
C GLU A 179 3.08 -2.61 10.54
N GLY A 180 4.01 -3.33 11.17
CA GLY A 180 3.93 -3.73 12.59
C GLY A 180 2.96 -4.89 12.89
N LYS A 181 2.30 -5.46 11.89
CA LYS A 181 1.40 -6.61 12.04
C LYS A 181 2.08 -7.89 11.56
N ALA A 182 1.81 -9.01 12.21
CA ALA A 182 2.30 -10.31 11.79
C ALA A 182 1.97 -10.60 10.32
N ALA A 183 2.98 -11.04 9.56
CA ALA A 183 2.89 -11.30 8.13
C ALA A 183 3.54 -12.62 7.76
N LEU A 184 3.12 -13.20 6.64
CA LEU A 184 3.70 -14.44 6.13
C LEU A 184 4.83 -14.13 5.15
N ALA A 185 5.87 -14.97 5.18
CA ALA A 185 6.91 -14.99 4.16
C ALA A 185 6.49 -15.80 2.95
N GLN A 186 7.00 -15.41 1.80
CA GLN A 186 6.98 -16.21 0.59
C GLN A 186 8.20 -17.12 0.51
N ASN A 187 9.36 -16.60 0.90
CA ASN A 187 10.61 -17.33 0.81
C ASN A 187 11.60 -16.91 1.90
N PHE A 188 12.57 -17.81 2.22
CA PHE A 188 13.68 -17.58 3.11
C PHE A 188 14.98 -18.08 2.50
N THR A 189 16.05 -17.32 2.72
CA THR A 189 17.42 -17.76 2.52
C THR A 189 18.15 -17.61 3.86
N PHE A 190 18.74 -18.69 4.36
CA PHE A 190 19.56 -18.69 5.56
C PHE A 190 21.02 -18.88 5.18
N SER A 191 21.88 -18.18 5.87
CA SER A 191 23.32 -18.35 5.76
C SER A 191 23.97 -18.30 7.14
N TYR A 192 25.13 -18.90 7.28
CA TYR A 192 25.95 -18.75 8.46
C TYR A 192 27.36 -18.35 8.08
N GLN A 193 28.06 -17.72 9.01
CA GLN A 193 29.45 -17.31 8.79
C GLN A 193 30.41 -18.44 9.19
N ASN A 194 31.26 -18.85 8.24
CA ASN A 194 32.39 -19.76 8.48
C ASN A 194 33.68 -18.98 8.27
N ALA A 195 34.37 -18.64 9.34
CA ALA A 195 35.48 -17.69 9.36
C ALA A 195 35.07 -16.32 8.75
N THR A 196 35.42 -16.04 7.49
CA THR A 196 35.09 -14.80 6.80
C THR A 196 33.97 -14.96 5.78
N ASP A 197 33.65 -16.19 5.40
CA ASP A 197 32.75 -16.49 4.29
C ASP A 197 31.32 -16.76 4.77
N TRP A 198 30.34 -16.28 4.01
CA TRP A 198 28.96 -16.62 4.20
C TRP A 198 28.59 -17.89 3.44
N ILE A 199 28.19 -18.93 4.16
CA ILE A 199 27.77 -20.22 3.60
C ILE A 199 26.26 -20.27 3.63
N GLN A 200 25.63 -20.45 2.47
CA GLN A 200 24.19 -20.64 2.38
C GLN A 200 23.80 -22.03 2.89
N VAL A 201 22.68 -22.08 3.61
CA VAL A 201 22.10 -23.33 4.11
C VAL A 201 21.19 -23.93 3.04
N ASP A 202 21.52 -25.09 2.51
CA ASP A 202 20.78 -25.70 1.39
C ASP A 202 19.39 -26.21 1.81
N SER A 203 19.24 -26.74 3.01
CA SER A 203 18.00 -27.41 3.45
C SER A 203 17.72 -27.18 4.92
N PRO A 204 17.36 -25.95 5.35
CA PRO A 204 16.98 -25.69 6.73
C PRO A 204 15.63 -26.37 7.04
N SER A 205 15.51 -26.98 8.21
CA SER A 205 14.21 -27.43 8.70
C SER A 205 13.39 -26.22 9.16
N THR A 206 12.30 -25.92 8.49
CA THR A 206 11.48 -24.73 8.78
C THR A 206 10.05 -25.14 9.11
N THR A 207 9.54 -24.66 10.26
CA THR A 207 8.17 -24.85 10.70
C THR A 207 7.48 -23.50 10.82
N SER A 208 6.38 -23.31 10.07
CA SER A 208 5.54 -22.10 10.16
C SER A 208 4.44 -22.29 11.20
N PHE A 209 4.23 -21.29 12.06
CA PHE A 209 3.12 -21.25 13.01
C PHE A 209 1.87 -20.53 12.46
N GLY A 210 1.90 -20.04 11.21
CA GLY A 210 0.77 -19.37 10.56
C GLY A 210 0.49 -17.93 11.03
N ASN A 211 1.25 -17.45 11.99
CA ASN A 211 1.10 -16.11 12.61
C ASN A 211 2.31 -15.19 12.36
N GLY A 212 3.05 -15.42 11.27
CA GLY A 212 4.27 -14.67 10.95
C GLY A 212 5.51 -15.14 11.72
N THR A 213 5.38 -16.18 12.55
CA THR A 213 6.48 -16.78 13.29
C THR A 213 6.90 -18.10 12.65
N TYR A 214 8.21 -18.29 12.55
CA TYR A 214 8.82 -19.49 11.99
C TYR A 214 9.91 -20.00 12.93
N ALA A 215 9.89 -21.30 13.23
CA ALA A 215 11.01 -21.98 13.86
C ALA A 215 11.88 -22.61 12.77
N VAL A 216 13.18 -22.39 12.88
CA VAL A 216 14.15 -22.86 11.88
C VAL A 216 15.31 -23.53 12.57
N SER A 217 15.72 -24.68 12.05
CA SER A 217 16.91 -25.37 12.53
C SER A 217 17.77 -25.88 11.39
N PHE A 218 19.08 -25.80 11.55
CA PHE A 218 20.06 -26.33 10.62
C PHE A 218 21.41 -26.56 11.29
N THR A 219 22.26 -27.34 10.65
CA THR A 219 23.62 -27.60 11.10
C THR A 219 24.58 -26.65 10.39
N ALA A 220 25.45 -26.02 11.16
CA ALA A 220 26.51 -25.12 10.68
C ALA A 220 27.89 -25.70 11.03
N GLU A 221 28.82 -25.59 10.09
CA GLU A 221 30.22 -25.94 10.32
C GLU A 221 31.04 -24.68 10.59
N THR A 222 31.75 -24.66 11.73
CA THR A 222 32.60 -23.51 12.14
C THR A 222 34.04 -23.98 12.37
N PRO A 223 35.05 -23.11 12.10
CA PRO A 223 36.44 -23.55 12.16
C PRO A 223 36.92 -23.96 13.56
N GLN A 224 36.31 -23.38 14.61
CA GLN A 224 36.73 -23.60 15.99
C GLN A 224 35.52 -23.78 16.93
N LEU A 225 35.75 -24.55 17.99
CA LEU A 225 34.76 -24.85 19.03
C LEU A 225 34.15 -23.61 19.67
N ASN A 226 34.99 -22.61 19.98
CA ASN A 226 34.59 -21.42 20.74
C ASN A 226 34.17 -20.24 19.89
N ASP A 227 34.18 -20.36 18.56
CA ASP A 227 33.74 -19.27 17.68
C ASP A 227 32.23 -19.02 17.86
N PRO A 228 31.77 -17.77 17.93
CA PRO A 228 30.34 -17.49 17.93
C PRO A 228 29.73 -17.93 16.60
N LEU A 229 28.49 -18.44 16.65
CA LEU A 229 27.74 -18.71 15.42
C LEU A 229 27.02 -17.43 14.97
N VAL A 230 27.50 -16.84 13.89
CA VAL A 230 26.81 -15.71 13.24
C VAL A 230 25.93 -16.22 12.11
N VAL A 231 24.65 -15.89 12.14
CA VAL A 231 23.66 -16.32 11.16
C VAL A 231 23.04 -15.11 10.47
N SER A 232 22.61 -15.29 9.23
CA SER A 232 21.88 -14.32 8.43
C SER A 232 20.58 -14.95 7.94
N VAL A 233 19.50 -14.17 7.93
CA VAL A 233 18.27 -14.47 7.22
C VAL A 233 17.99 -13.38 6.20
N LEU A 234 17.65 -13.77 4.99
CA LEU A 234 17.01 -12.93 3.99
C LEU A 234 15.61 -13.50 3.76
N CYS A 235 14.61 -12.69 3.99
CA CYS A 235 13.20 -13.06 3.88
C CYS A 235 12.55 -12.23 2.77
N GLN A 236 11.73 -12.86 1.95
CA GLN A 236 10.83 -12.19 1.02
C GLN A 236 9.40 -12.28 1.55
N ASP A 237 8.74 -11.15 1.74
CA ASP A 237 7.32 -11.16 2.12
C ASP A 237 6.42 -11.44 0.91
N GLN A 238 5.10 -11.61 1.16
CA GLN A 238 4.13 -11.90 0.08
C GLN A 238 3.93 -10.76 -0.92
N ARG A 239 4.46 -9.57 -0.65
CA ARG A 239 4.44 -8.41 -1.55
C ARG A 239 5.70 -8.33 -2.42
N GLY A 240 6.63 -9.28 -2.26
CA GLY A 240 7.89 -9.33 -2.97
C GLY A 240 9.01 -8.50 -2.34
N ILE A 241 8.77 -7.89 -1.17
CA ILE A 241 9.75 -7.05 -0.47
C ILE A 241 10.74 -7.94 0.27
N PHE A 242 12.04 -7.72 0.04
CA PHE A 242 13.10 -8.37 0.80
C PHE A 242 13.43 -7.59 2.07
N VAL A 243 13.69 -8.34 3.14
CA VAL A 243 14.21 -7.83 4.40
C VAL A 243 15.17 -8.83 5.01
N GLY A 244 16.31 -8.39 5.48
CA GLY A 244 17.35 -9.23 6.04
C GLY A 244 17.73 -8.84 7.46
N ALA A 245 18.24 -9.79 8.23
CA ALA A 245 18.83 -9.56 9.54
C ALA A 245 19.97 -10.55 9.82
N ASN A 246 20.98 -10.07 10.54
CA ASN A 246 22.09 -10.89 11.02
C ASN A 246 22.02 -11.00 12.55
N LEU A 247 22.38 -12.15 13.08
CA LEU A 247 22.37 -12.44 14.51
C LEU A 247 23.63 -13.19 14.91
N THR A 248 24.26 -12.78 15.99
CA THR A 248 25.24 -13.59 16.70
C THR A 248 24.51 -14.44 17.74
N CYS A 249 24.43 -15.74 17.52
CA CYS A 249 23.75 -16.68 18.41
C CYS A 249 24.57 -16.92 19.68
N THR A 250 23.86 -17.12 20.79
CA THR A 250 24.44 -17.53 22.06
C THR A 250 24.44 -19.07 22.17
N SER A 251 25.43 -19.62 22.84
CA SER A 251 25.44 -21.05 23.13
C SER A 251 24.41 -21.40 24.22
N THR A 252 23.74 -22.53 24.08
CA THR A 252 22.88 -23.14 25.12
C THR A 252 23.67 -24.07 26.02
#